data_4f78f8c9e4bbde455cbd56d23958de11
#
_entry.id   4f78f8c9e4bbde455cbd56d23958de11
#
_cell.length_a   1.000
_cell.length_b   1.000
_cell.length_c   1.000
_cell.angle_alpha   90.00
_cell.angle_beta   90.00
_cell.angle_gamma   90.00
#
_symmetry.space_group_name_H-M   'P 1'
#
loop_
_entity.id
_entity.type
_entity.pdbx_description
1 polymer ?
#
loop_
_entity_poly.entity_id
_entity_poly.type
_entity_poly.pdbx_seq_one_letter_code
_entity_poly.pdbx_strand_id
1 'polypeptide(L)'
;MKKLYFFTMLTAMLFAVTNVMAQKANFKPANLKGIWQLCHYVSESPDAPGVLKPSNTFKVLSDDGRIVNFTIRPGADAIITGYGSYEQLSDHTYAESIEKNIHLPMLDNQDNVLTFELVDDKVLHLKYFIEKDLNGNELNCWYKETWKRIEMPDKFPEDIVR
;
A
#
# COMPACT_ATOMS: atom_id res chain seq x y z
N MET A 1 47.06 36.12 1.63
CA MET A 1 46.29 35.69 0.46
C MET A 1 45.80 34.21 0.54
N LYS A 2 46.53 33.26 1.14
CA LYS A 2 46.10 31.84 1.25
C LYS A 2 44.84 31.58 2.12
N LYS A 3 44.54 32.44 3.10
CA LYS A 3 43.38 32.30 4.00
C LYS A 3 42.04 32.72 3.34
N LEU A 4 42.05 33.53 2.31
CA LEU A 4 40.85 34.03 1.63
C LEU A 4 40.27 32.94 0.69
N TYR A 5 41.13 32.13 0.05
CA TYR A 5 40.70 31.07 -0.81
C TYR A 5 40.06 29.88 -0.06
N PHE A 6 40.48 29.67 1.19
CA PHE A 6 39.90 28.58 2.01
C PHE A 6 38.46 28.92 2.43
N PHE A 7 38.18 30.19 2.69
CA PHE A 7 36.83 30.61 3.07
C PHE A 7 35.84 30.61 1.91
N THR A 8 36.28 30.93 0.69
CA THR A 8 35.45 30.87 -0.52
C THR A 8 35.17 29.44 -0.96
N MET A 9 36.11 28.51 -0.73
CA MET A 9 35.89 27.08 -1.04
C MET A 9 34.92 26.42 -0.06
N LEU A 10 34.94 26.79 1.21
CA LEU A 10 34.04 26.29 2.23
C LEU A 10 32.58 26.77 2.02
N THR A 11 32.39 28.02 1.59
CA THR A 11 31.07 28.58 1.26
C THR A 11 30.48 27.93 -0.01
N ALA A 12 31.30 27.63 -1.01
CA ALA A 12 30.85 26.95 -2.20
C ALA A 12 30.41 25.49 -1.92
N MET A 13 31.07 24.78 -0.98
CA MET A 13 30.65 23.45 -0.54
C MET A 13 29.33 23.46 0.26
N LEU A 14 29.08 24.48 1.08
CA LEU A 14 27.80 24.60 1.80
C LEU A 14 26.60 24.85 0.86
N PHE A 15 26.81 25.56 -0.26
CA PHE A 15 25.73 25.79 -1.25
C PHE A 15 25.44 24.56 -2.11
N ALA A 16 26.39 23.61 -2.28
CA ALA A 16 26.17 22.38 -3.03
C ALA A 16 25.33 21.34 -2.26
N VAL A 17 25.35 21.38 -0.92
CA VAL A 17 24.64 20.42 -0.07
C VAL A 17 23.14 20.77 0.07
N THR A 18 22.74 22.03 -0.15
CA THR A 18 21.34 22.46 0.01
C THR A 18 20.45 22.17 -1.21
N ASN A 19 21.01 21.79 -2.35
CA ASN A 19 20.23 21.49 -3.56
C ASN A 19 19.86 19.99 -3.74
N VAL A 20 20.23 19.10 -2.82
CA VAL A 20 19.89 17.68 -2.86
C VAL A 20 18.53 17.38 -2.21
N MET A 21 17.97 18.34 -1.51
CA MET A 21 16.70 18.21 -0.81
C MET A 21 15.57 18.89 -1.58
N ALA A 22 15.07 18.34 -2.65
CA ALA A 22 13.68 18.45 -3.15
C ALA A 22 13.55 18.22 -4.67
N GLN A 23 14.02 17.11 -5.20
CA GLN A 23 13.29 16.55 -6.33
C GLN A 23 12.08 15.80 -5.78
N LYS A 24 10.99 16.53 -5.46
CA LYS A 24 9.67 15.93 -5.40
C LYS A 24 9.46 15.26 -6.76
N ALA A 25 9.41 13.94 -6.76
CA ALA A 25 9.11 13.20 -7.97
C ALA A 25 7.84 13.78 -8.58
N ASN A 26 7.92 14.21 -9.83
CA ASN A 26 6.83 14.90 -10.51
C ASN A 26 5.87 13.82 -11.05
N PHE A 27 5.08 13.20 -10.16
CA PHE A 27 4.06 12.22 -10.49
C PHE A 27 2.67 12.74 -10.11
N LYS A 28 1.64 12.21 -10.78
CA LYS A 28 0.25 12.55 -10.49
C LYS A 28 -0.18 11.79 -9.22
N PRO A 29 -0.63 12.49 -8.15
CA PRO A 29 -1.17 11.82 -6.99
C PRO A 29 -2.38 10.96 -7.35
N ALA A 30 -2.32 9.68 -7.05
CA ALA A 30 -3.45 8.77 -7.18
C ALA A 30 -4.35 8.87 -5.94
N ASN A 31 -5.66 8.74 -6.14
CA ASN A 31 -6.62 8.71 -5.05
C ASN A 31 -6.61 7.33 -4.38
N LEU A 32 -5.54 7.02 -3.63
CA LEU A 32 -5.42 5.74 -2.92
C LEU A 32 -6.20 5.71 -1.61
N LYS A 33 -6.46 6.86 -1.00
CA LYS A 33 -7.17 6.97 0.29
C LYS A 33 -8.56 6.38 0.23
N GLY A 34 -9.00 5.78 1.34
CA GLY A 34 -10.34 5.20 1.47
C GLY A 34 -10.32 3.84 2.17
N ILE A 35 -11.47 3.18 2.14
CA ILE A 35 -11.65 1.84 2.66
C ILE A 35 -11.77 0.90 1.46
N TRP A 36 -10.96 -0.14 1.49
CA TRP A 36 -10.85 -1.13 0.43
C TRP A 36 -11.19 -2.50 0.97
N GLN A 37 -11.96 -3.28 0.22
CA GLN A 37 -12.27 -4.68 0.54
C GLN A 37 -11.52 -5.60 -0.40
N LEU A 38 -10.76 -6.54 0.14
CA LEU A 38 -10.08 -7.58 -0.64
C LEU A 38 -11.10 -8.43 -1.38
N CYS A 39 -10.83 -8.72 -2.64
CA CYS A 39 -11.69 -9.53 -3.50
C CYS A 39 -10.91 -10.64 -4.18
N HIS A 40 -11.63 -11.72 -4.51
CA HIS A 40 -11.09 -12.87 -5.24
C HIS A 40 -11.89 -13.12 -6.51
N TYR A 41 -11.21 -13.50 -7.59
CA TYR A 41 -11.88 -14.00 -8.79
C TYR A 41 -12.29 -15.45 -8.58
N VAL A 42 -13.57 -15.72 -8.74
CA VAL A 42 -14.16 -17.05 -8.65
C VAL A 42 -14.79 -17.40 -9.99
N SER A 43 -14.36 -18.51 -10.58
CA SER A 43 -14.90 -19.03 -11.84
C SER A 43 -15.71 -20.28 -11.57
N GLU A 44 -16.86 -20.43 -12.22
CA GLU A 44 -17.71 -21.64 -12.09
C GLU A 44 -17.17 -22.81 -12.90
N SER A 45 -16.35 -22.50 -13.92
CA SER A 45 -15.65 -23.49 -14.73
C SER A 45 -14.35 -22.91 -15.28
N PRO A 46 -13.39 -23.74 -15.74
CA PRO A 46 -12.14 -23.26 -16.31
C PRO A 46 -12.31 -22.29 -17.49
N ASP A 47 -13.40 -22.44 -18.24
CA ASP A 47 -13.69 -21.65 -19.44
C ASP A 47 -14.61 -20.44 -19.18
N ALA A 48 -15.13 -20.29 -17.94
CA ALA A 48 -15.97 -19.17 -17.58
C ALA A 48 -15.13 -17.99 -17.04
N PRO A 49 -15.47 -16.75 -17.39
CA PRO A 49 -14.82 -15.60 -16.80
C PRO A 49 -15.07 -15.55 -15.28
N GLY A 50 -14.01 -15.24 -14.53
CA GLY A 50 -14.12 -15.12 -13.08
C GLY A 50 -15.00 -13.93 -12.67
N VAL A 51 -15.80 -14.13 -11.64
CA VAL A 51 -16.57 -13.07 -10.98
C VAL A 51 -15.81 -12.58 -9.76
N LEU A 52 -15.70 -11.28 -9.60
CA LEU A 52 -15.02 -10.65 -8.46
C LEU A 52 -15.92 -10.75 -7.21
N LYS A 53 -15.52 -11.58 -6.26
CA LYS A 53 -16.25 -11.78 -4.98
C LYS A 53 -15.50 -11.17 -3.82
N PRO A 54 -16.18 -10.39 -2.93
CA PRO A 54 -15.56 -9.79 -1.77
C PRO A 54 -15.21 -10.84 -0.71
N SER A 55 -14.14 -10.59 0.03
CA SER A 55 -13.75 -11.31 1.24
C SER A 55 -14.14 -10.51 2.49
N ASN A 56 -13.74 -11.01 3.64
CA ASN A 56 -13.93 -10.34 4.93
C ASN A 56 -12.68 -9.56 5.39
N THR A 57 -11.74 -9.27 4.49
CA THR A 57 -10.51 -8.53 4.77
C THR A 57 -10.57 -7.14 4.16
N PHE A 58 -10.13 -6.15 4.94
CA PHE A 58 -10.23 -4.74 4.60
C PHE A 58 -8.88 -4.05 4.80
N LYS A 59 -8.66 -3.00 3.99
CA LYS A 59 -7.52 -2.08 4.06
C LYS A 59 -8.05 -0.66 4.15
N VAL A 60 -7.60 0.10 5.12
CA VAL A 60 -7.86 1.54 5.24
C VAL A 60 -6.59 2.29 4.91
N LEU A 61 -6.66 3.18 3.94
CA LEU A 61 -5.63 4.14 3.62
C LEU A 61 -6.15 5.52 3.99
N SER A 62 -5.58 6.15 5.02
CA SER A 62 -6.08 7.41 5.57
C SER A 62 -5.36 8.63 4.99
N ASP A 63 -5.94 9.81 5.18
CA ASP A 63 -5.42 11.08 4.64
C ASP A 63 -4.07 11.49 5.24
N ASP A 64 -3.78 11.03 6.46
CA ASP A 64 -2.53 11.29 7.17
C ASP A 64 -1.41 10.30 6.82
N GLY A 65 -1.61 9.47 5.77
CA GLY A 65 -0.63 8.49 5.32
C GLY A 65 -0.55 7.24 6.20
N ARG A 66 -1.55 6.96 7.04
CA ARG A 66 -1.60 5.73 7.84
C ARG A 66 -2.31 4.62 7.07
N ILE A 67 -1.89 3.39 7.33
CA ILE A 67 -2.51 2.17 6.81
C ILE A 67 -2.91 1.26 7.96
N VAL A 68 -4.13 0.69 7.85
CA VAL A 68 -4.62 -0.35 8.75
C VAL A 68 -5.28 -1.44 7.91
N ASN A 69 -4.86 -2.69 8.11
CA ASN A 69 -5.53 -3.86 7.60
C ASN A 69 -6.29 -4.55 8.73
N PHE A 70 -7.50 -5.01 8.47
CA PHE A 70 -8.29 -5.76 9.44
C PHE A 70 -9.12 -6.84 8.75
N THR A 71 -9.52 -7.85 9.51
CA THR A 71 -10.37 -8.94 9.03
C THR A 71 -11.55 -9.12 9.98
N ILE A 72 -12.76 -9.25 9.43
CA ILE A 72 -13.98 -9.60 10.18
C ILE A 72 -14.09 -11.12 10.19
N ARG A 73 -14.09 -11.72 11.38
CA ARG A 73 -14.25 -13.16 11.54
C ARG A 73 -15.75 -13.49 11.59
N PRO A 74 -16.22 -14.49 10.81
CA PRO A 74 -17.64 -14.90 10.89
C PRO A 74 -18.02 -15.33 12.31
N GLY A 75 -19.06 -14.68 12.87
CA GLY A 75 -19.55 -14.95 14.22
C GLY A 75 -18.61 -14.53 15.36
N ALA A 76 -17.61 -13.69 15.08
CA ALA A 76 -16.64 -13.20 16.06
C ALA A 76 -16.24 -11.75 15.76
N ASP A 77 -15.40 -11.17 16.64
CA ASP A 77 -14.93 -9.79 16.53
C ASP A 77 -14.00 -9.59 15.34
N ALA A 78 -13.96 -8.35 14.82
CA ALA A 78 -12.93 -7.92 13.89
C ALA A 78 -11.57 -7.85 14.58
N ILE A 79 -10.51 -8.22 13.84
CA ILE A 79 -9.13 -8.15 14.32
C ILE A 79 -8.29 -7.30 13.37
N ILE A 80 -7.40 -6.48 13.91
CA ILE A 80 -6.37 -5.80 13.12
C ILE A 80 -5.33 -6.84 12.72
N THR A 81 -5.05 -6.92 11.42
CA THR A 81 -4.10 -7.89 10.85
C THR A 81 -2.78 -7.25 10.44
N GLY A 82 -2.74 -5.92 10.33
CA GLY A 82 -1.54 -5.17 10.06
C GLY A 82 -1.78 -3.67 10.13
N TYR A 83 -0.71 -2.91 10.39
CA TYR A 83 -0.76 -1.44 10.39
C TYR A 83 0.62 -0.85 10.12
N GLY A 84 0.64 0.44 9.77
CA GLY A 84 1.85 1.20 9.48
C GLY A 84 1.52 2.52 8.81
N SER A 85 2.38 2.93 7.89
CA SER A 85 2.17 4.11 7.05
C SER A 85 2.35 3.77 5.57
N TYR A 86 1.89 4.66 4.69
CA TYR A 86 2.10 4.51 3.26
C TYR A 86 2.45 5.84 2.60
N GLU A 87 3.22 5.76 1.51
CA GLU A 87 3.59 6.91 0.69
C GLU A 87 3.63 6.51 -0.79
N GLN A 88 3.00 7.31 -1.65
CA GLN A 88 3.11 7.12 -3.09
C GLN A 88 4.50 7.56 -3.58
N LEU A 89 5.18 6.70 -4.32
CA LEU A 89 6.54 6.92 -4.82
C LEU A 89 6.57 7.33 -6.30
N SER A 90 5.58 6.90 -7.08
CA SER A 90 5.46 7.19 -8.51
C SER A 90 4.00 7.09 -8.98
N ASP A 91 3.74 7.25 -10.27
CA ASP A 91 2.41 7.05 -10.87
C ASP A 91 1.87 5.63 -10.67
N HIS A 92 2.74 4.64 -10.42
CA HIS A 92 2.39 3.22 -10.36
C HIS A 92 2.98 2.47 -9.18
N THR A 93 3.66 3.16 -8.26
CA THR A 93 4.25 2.53 -7.08
C THR A 93 3.96 3.32 -5.81
N TYR A 94 3.76 2.59 -4.72
CA TYR A 94 3.76 3.15 -3.37
C TYR A 94 4.47 2.20 -2.40
N ALA A 95 4.97 2.74 -1.29
CA ALA A 95 5.56 1.97 -0.21
C ALA A 95 4.57 1.85 0.95
N GLU A 96 4.53 0.69 1.58
CA GLU A 96 3.93 0.46 2.89
C GLU A 96 5.08 0.25 3.89
N SER A 97 5.30 1.21 4.80
CA SER A 97 6.21 1.06 5.93
C SER A 97 5.46 0.32 7.05
N ILE A 98 5.68 -0.99 7.13
CA ILE A 98 4.89 -1.90 7.95
C ILE A 98 5.45 -1.92 9.37
N GLU A 99 4.68 -1.46 10.35
CA GLU A 99 5.03 -1.55 11.76
C GLU A 99 4.73 -2.96 12.31
N LYS A 100 3.60 -3.55 11.89
CA LYS A 100 3.19 -4.90 12.28
C LYS A 100 2.31 -5.56 11.24
N ASN A 101 2.53 -6.86 10.97
CA ASN A 101 1.69 -7.67 10.09
C ASN A 101 1.64 -9.12 10.59
N ILE A 102 0.44 -9.61 10.95
CA ILE A 102 0.29 -10.97 11.48
C ILE A 102 0.19 -12.04 10.38
N HIS A 103 -0.11 -11.66 9.13
CA HIS A 103 -0.12 -12.58 7.99
C HIS A 103 1.26 -12.78 7.37
N LEU A 104 2.04 -11.70 7.33
CA LEU A 104 3.38 -11.65 6.76
C LEU A 104 4.36 -11.01 7.77
N PRO A 105 4.61 -11.68 8.92
CA PRO A 105 5.45 -11.11 9.96
C PRO A 105 6.91 -10.85 9.54
N MET A 106 7.37 -11.43 8.43
CA MET A 106 8.67 -11.10 7.83
C MET A 106 8.75 -9.65 7.34
N LEU A 107 7.62 -8.98 7.15
CA LEU A 107 7.56 -7.58 6.77
C LEU A 107 7.53 -6.60 7.96
N ASP A 108 7.49 -7.10 9.21
CA ASP A 108 7.50 -6.26 10.40
C ASP A 108 8.72 -5.34 10.41
N ASN A 109 8.50 -4.04 10.55
CA ASN A 109 9.52 -2.97 10.51
C ASN A 109 10.29 -2.91 9.17
N GLN A 110 9.63 -3.27 8.08
CA GLN A 110 10.17 -3.21 6.73
C GLN A 110 9.31 -2.32 5.83
N ASP A 111 9.95 -1.77 4.81
CA ASP A 111 9.26 -1.12 3.71
C ASP A 111 8.95 -2.16 2.63
N ASN A 112 7.68 -2.31 2.32
CA ASN A 112 7.21 -3.12 1.21
C ASN A 112 6.81 -2.20 0.05
N VAL A 113 7.50 -2.31 -1.08
CA VAL A 113 7.19 -1.52 -2.28
C VAL A 113 6.24 -2.30 -3.18
N LEU A 114 5.08 -1.71 -3.45
CA LEU A 114 4.03 -2.30 -4.27
C LEU A 114 3.88 -1.53 -5.57
N THR A 115 3.70 -2.27 -6.67
CA THR A 115 3.12 -1.69 -7.88
C THR A 115 1.61 -1.67 -7.75
N PHE A 116 0.97 -0.59 -8.23
CA PHE A 116 -0.47 -0.47 -8.22
C PHE A 116 -1.02 -0.05 -9.59
N GLU A 117 -2.25 -0.46 -9.84
CA GLU A 117 -3.10 0.03 -10.90
C GLU A 117 -4.47 0.37 -10.29
N LEU A 118 -4.91 1.62 -10.48
CA LEU A 118 -6.20 2.11 -9.99
C LEU A 118 -7.15 2.27 -11.17
N VAL A 119 -8.20 1.44 -11.25
CA VAL A 119 -9.19 1.44 -12.32
C VAL A 119 -10.45 2.18 -11.85
N ASP A 120 -10.79 3.26 -12.54
CA ASP A 120 -11.99 4.08 -12.34
C ASP A 120 -12.19 4.55 -10.89
N ASP A 121 -11.11 4.76 -10.15
CA ASP A 121 -11.11 5.04 -8.69
C ASP A 121 -11.84 4.00 -7.82
N LYS A 122 -12.18 2.83 -8.38
CA LYS A 122 -13.02 1.81 -7.73
C LYS A 122 -12.34 0.48 -7.47
N VAL A 123 -11.39 0.09 -8.34
CA VAL A 123 -10.66 -1.17 -8.21
C VAL A 123 -9.17 -0.90 -8.15
N LEU A 124 -8.52 -1.42 -7.15
CA LEU A 124 -7.09 -1.30 -6.92
C LEU A 124 -6.45 -2.68 -7.07
N HIS A 125 -5.63 -2.84 -8.09
CA HIS A 125 -4.77 -4.01 -8.27
C HIS A 125 -3.41 -3.73 -7.67
N LEU A 126 -2.94 -4.62 -6.81
CA LEU A 126 -1.63 -4.55 -6.17
C LEU A 126 -0.76 -5.74 -6.57
N LYS A 127 0.54 -5.48 -6.67
CA LYS A 127 1.54 -6.51 -6.91
C LYS A 127 2.81 -6.20 -6.13
N TYR A 128 3.32 -7.18 -5.38
CA TYR A 128 4.55 -7.07 -4.60
C TYR A 128 5.30 -8.40 -4.57
N PHE A 129 6.57 -8.33 -4.26
CA PHE A 129 7.48 -9.48 -4.28
C PHE A 129 7.91 -9.85 -2.85
N ILE A 130 7.87 -11.14 -2.53
CA ILE A 130 8.36 -11.67 -1.26
C ILE A 130 9.54 -12.61 -1.56
N GLU A 131 10.71 -12.23 -1.07
CA GLU A 131 11.93 -13.03 -1.25
C GLU A 131 11.96 -14.26 -0.36
N LYS A 132 11.63 -14.08 0.94
CA LYS A 132 11.82 -15.12 1.97
C LYS A 132 10.58 -15.28 2.82
N ASP A 133 10.40 -16.50 3.34
CA ASP A 133 9.42 -16.80 4.39
C ASP A 133 9.95 -16.42 5.79
N LEU A 134 9.14 -16.69 6.83
CA LEU A 134 9.48 -16.45 8.23
C LEU A 134 10.68 -17.24 8.74
N ASN A 135 11.01 -18.37 8.10
CA ASN A 135 12.11 -19.24 8.48
C ASN A 135 13.39 -18.90 7.69
N GLY A 136 13.33 -17.88 6.83
CA GLY A 136 14.43 -17.48 5.96
C GLY A 136 14.57 -18.32 4.68
N ASN A 137 13.61 -19.22 4.38
CA ASN A 137 13.61 -19.97 3.12
C ASN A 137 13.23 -19.05 1.96
N GLU A 138 13.84 -19.26 0.82
CA GLU A 138 13.54 -18.51 -0.40
C GLU A 138 12.14 -18.84 -0.90
N LEU A 139 11.28 -17.82 -1.00
CA LEU A 139 9.96 -17.89 -1.63
C LEU A 139 10.01 -17.40 -3.07
N ASN A 140 10.71 -16.31 -3.32
CA ASN A 140 10.91 -15.69 -4.63
C ASN A 140 9.60 -15.60 -5.43
N CYS A 141 8.52 -15.16 -4.81
CA CYS A 141 7.21 -15.15 -5.45
C CYS A 141 6.55 -13.78 -5.46
N TRP A 142 5.72 -13.56 -6.50
CA TRP A 142 4.91 -12.39 -6.68
C TRP A 142 3.52 -12.62 -6.12
N TYR A 143 3.12 -11.77 -5.19
CA TYR A 143 1.74 -11.68 -4.70
C TYR A 143 0.95 -10.69 -5.56
N LYS A 144 -0.31 -11.01 -5.80
CA LYS A 144 -1.28 -10.14 -6.50
C LYS A 144 -2.54 -10.08 -5.68
N GLU A 145 -3.03 -8.86 -5.50
CA GLU A 145 -4.25 -8.58 -4.75
C GLU A 145 -5.17 -7.72 -5.59
N THR A 146 -6.47 -7.92 -5.44
CA THR A 146 -7.49 -7.05 -6.03
C THR A 146 -8.39 -6.55 -4.92
N TRP A 147 -8.48 -5.25 -4.82
CA TRP A 147 -9.23 -4.54 -3.80
C TRP A 147 -10.34 -3.71 -4.45
N LYS A 148 -11.54 -3.77 -3.92
CA LYS A 148 -12.65 -2.92 -4.33
C LYS A 148 -12.87 -1.83 -3.31
N ARG A 149 -13.02 -0.58 -3.76
CA ARG A 149 -13.34 0.55 -2.88
C ARG A 149 -14.73 0.36 -2.28
N ILE A 150 -14.85 0.59 -0.98
CA ILE A 150 -16.15 0.67 -0.30
C ILE A 150 -16.67 2.09 -0.47
N GLU A 151 -17.88 2.18 -0.98
CA GLU A 151 -18.60 3.44 -1.17
C GLU A 151 -19.77 3.51 -0.17
N MET A 152 -20.11 4.72 0.26
CA MET A 152 -21.31 4.91 1.06
C MET A 152 -22.52 4.82 0.12
N PRO A 153 -23.51 3.95 0.39
CA PRO A 153 -24.72 3.88 -0.42
C PRO A 153 -25.61 5.09 -0.14
N ASP A 154 -26.38 5.51 -1.14
CA ASP A 154 -27.32 6.63 -1.02
C ASP A 154 -28.47 6.32 -0.04
N LYS A 155 -28.81 5.04 0.10
CA LYS A 155 -29.86 4.56 1.01
C LYS A 155 -29.36 3.33 1.78
N PHE A 156 -29.88 3.15 2.96
CA PHE A 156 -29.60 1.96 3.77
C PHE A 156 -30.15 0.71 3.05
N PRO A 157 -29.30 -0.31 2.77
CA PRO A 157 -29.75 -1.53 2.10
C PRO A 157 -30.81 -2.29 2.92
N GLU A 158 -31.84 -2.81 2.23
CA GLU A 158 -32.95 -3.54 2.89
C GLU A 158 -32.57 -4.95 3.34
N ASP A 159 -31.53 -5.52 2.72
CA ASP A 159 -31.03 -6.88 2.97
C ASP A 159 -30.03 -6.99 4.13
N ILE A 160 -29.73 -5.88 4.82
CA ILE A 160 -28.87 -5.91 6.00
C ILE A 160 -29.63 -6.52 7.19
N VAL A 161 -29.15 -7.68 7.63
CA VAL A 161 -29.58 -8.30 8.88
C VAL A 161 -28.96 -7.54 10.07
N ARG A 162 -29.80 -7.09 10.99
CA ARG A 162 -29.41 -6.39 12.22
C ARG A 162 -29.27 -7.37 13.37
#